data_263c8b74f36b1cf5792255e3ce175e36
#
_entry.id   263c8b74f36b1cf5792255e3ce175e36
#
_cell.length_a   1.000
_cell.length_b   1.000
_cell.length_c   1.000
_cell.angle_alpha   90.00
_cell.angle_beta   90.00
_cell.angle_gamma   90.00
#
_symmetry.space_group_name_H-M   'P 1'
#
loop_
_entity.id
_entity.type
_entity.pdbx_description
1 polymer ?
#
loop_
_entity_poly.entity_id
_entity_poly.type
_entity_poly.pdbx_seq_one_letter_code
_entity_poly.pdbx_strand_id
1 'polypeptide(L)'
;MSDDPTLQLAFSRDTLSFDTVFTAQGSATAQLMVYNPNANALEIDRIWLTDGTAFRVNVDGEADMSRMTNLQINGGDSMFVFIRVEIDPLDNNSPLLVSDQLHFHLANGKTQEVELEAYGQNVNRLCKRGTQIVSSYTFSDTLPYLILDTFVVDGPLTMQAGARIYMHRNACLYAQGDVDAQGTADAPIIIRGDRLDRLFDSVPYLYAGGSWNGIYLVSEQPRTYRLSYVDILSGNVGLYCGSTCMAPLPQLTMDGCRIHNHTQYGLVLSHVDALVTNTEISNCAAYCVYCSGGTHDFIHTTVASYFGYTNIRIQSVSKEETAAVYIDNLSKTAPQTNTSFSNCIITGYMPNQVVVATPFDRFYPGTFIGNYLKTDTLRMPHASANVYWQKTDTTDVFVNDFYKYKEYIYYDFRLDSLSPAIGIGDSLVALPYPTDRDGFSRAGLIPDAGCYQHQP
;
A
#
# COMPACT_ATOMS: atom_id res chain seq x y z
N MET A 1 -19.30 7.65 47.41
CA MET A 1 -19.34 8.58 46.28
C MET A 1 -18.95 9.94 46.83
N SER A 2 -18.27 10.74 46.06
CA SER A 2 -17.85 12.08 46.50
C SER A 2 -18.60 13.15 45.72
N ASP A 3 -19.28 14.02 46.44
CA ASP A 3 -19.97 15.21 45.88
C ASP A 3 -19.02 16.41 45.72
N ASP A 4 -17.71 16.18 45.84
CA ASP A 4 -16.69 17.22 45.74
C ASP A 4 -16.61 17.75 44.30
N PRO A 5 -17.00 19.04 44.06
CA PRO A 5 -17.02 19.61 42.72
C PRO A 5 -15.63 19.84 42.11
N THR A 6 -14.56 19.63 42.86
CA THR A 6 -13.19 19.74 42.36
C THR A 6 -12.73 18.49 41.63
N LEU A 7 -13.37 17.34 41.91
CA LEU A 7 -13.03 16.07 41.29
C LEU A 7 -13.50 16.00 39.84
N GLN A 8 -12.70 15.38 39.00
CA GLN A 8 -12.97 15.27 37.57
C GLN A 8 -12.40 13.99 37.00
N LEU A 9 -12.92 13.59 35.83
CA LEU A 9 -12.38 12.54 35.01
C LEU A 9 -11.15 13.05 34.22
N ALA A 10 -10.31 12.12 33.79
CA ALA A 10 -9.30 12.35 32.77
C ALA A 10 -9.58 11.47 31.55
N PHE A 11 -9.26 11.96 30.37
CA PHE A 11 -9.48 11.26 29.11
C PHE A 11 -8.15 10.94 28.45
N SER A 12 -8.09 9.81 27.73
CA SER A 12 -6.90 9.46 26.95
C SER A 12 -6.62 10.45 25.81
N ARG A 13 -7.64 11.20 25.40
CA ARG A 13 -7.60 12.23 24.33
C ARG A 13 -8.67 13.27 24.59
N ASP A 14 -8.37 14.54 24.27
CA ASP A 14 -9.35 15.64 24.30
C ASP A 14 -10.18 15.68 23.00
N THR A 15 -9.60 15.21 21.90
CA THR A 15 -10.25 15.08 20.59
C THR A 15 -10.02 13.68 20.04
N LEU A 16 -11.09 13.02 19.58
CA LEU A 16 -11.04 11.73 18.91
C LEU A 16 -11.35 11.92 17.42
N SER A 17 -10.32 11.85 16.57
CA SER A 17 -10.45 11.98 15.13
C SER A 17 -10.48 10.61 14.45
N PHE A 18 -11.41 10.45 13.49
CA PHE A 18 -11.59 9.26 12.66
C PHE A 18 -10.92 9.38 11.29
N ASP A 19 -10.19 10.46 11.04
CA ASP A 19 -9.66 10.80 9.71
C ASP A 19 -10.79 10.84 8.65
N THR A 20 -10.55 10.30 7.44
CA THR A 20 -11.56 10.28 6.38
C THR A 20 -12.37 9.00 6.41
N VAL A 21 -13.69 9.14 6.42
CA VAL A 21 -14.66 8.03 6.42
C VAL A 21 -15.56 8.14 5.19
N PHE A 22 -15.69 7.03 4.46
CA PHE A 22 -16.58 6.97 3.30
C PHE A 22 -18.04 6.98 3.72
N THR A 23 -18.86 7.82 3.06
CA THR A 23 -20.29 7.90 3.33
C THR A 23 -21.01 6.57 3.11
N ALA A 24 -21.99 6.28 3.94
CA ALA A 24 -22.73 5.01 3.99
C ALA A 24 -21.83 3.77 4.21
N GLN A 25 -20.63 3.99 4.74
CA GLN A 25 -19.69 2.94 5.20
C GLN A 25 -19.31 3.28 6.64
N GLY A 26 -19.56 2.40 7.58
CA GLY A 26 -19.16 2.65 8.98
C GLY A 26 -17.64 2.69 9.13
N SER A 27 -17.15 3.55 10.02
CA SER A 27 -15.72 3.58 10.38
C SER A 27 -15.29 2.31 11.13
N ALA A 28 -13.99 2.15 11.33
CA ALA A 28 -13.49 1.33 12.41
C ALA A 28 -13.97 1.89 13.75
N THR A 29 -14.10 1.01 14.75
CA THR A 29 -14.40 1.42 16.11
C THR A 29 -13.15 1.99 16.76
N ALA A 30 -13.20 3.23 17.21
CA ALA A 30 -12.17 3.86 18.03
C ALA A 30 -12.47 3.67 19.51
N GLN A 31 -11.42 3.69 20.33
CA GLN A 31 -11.47 3.51 21.77
C GLN A 31 -11.05 4.80 22.47
N LEU A 32 -11.89 5.27 23.36
CA LEU A 32 -11.60 6.34 24.31
C LEU A 32 -11.50 5.73 25.70
N MET A 33 -10.39 5.99 26.43
CA MET A 33 -10.26 5.63 27.82
C MET A 33 -10.70 6.80 28.69
N VAL A 34 -11.55 6.53 29.65
CA VAL A 34 -12.02 7.48 30.67
C VAL A 34 -11.47 7.04 32.02
N TYR A 35 -10.64 7.84 32.62
CA TYR A 35 -9.96 7.56 33.91
C TYR A 35 -10.59 8.32 35.04
N ASN A 36 -10.67 7.69 36.19
CA ASN A 36 -10.87 8.38 37.46
C ASN A 36 -9.54 8.46 38.20
N PRO A 37 -8.78 9.55 38.09
CA PRO A 37 -7.48 9.70 38.79
C PRO A 37 -7.61 9.99 40.29
N ASN A 38 -8.83 10.12 40.81
CA ASN A 38 -9.10 10.47 42.18
C ASN A 38 -9.08 9.22 43.09
N ALA A 39 -8.92 9.40 44.38
CA ALA A 39 -8.96 8.30 45.36
C ALA A 39 -10.39 7.77 45.60
N ASN A 40 -11.41 8.60 45.42
CA ASN A 40 -12.82 8.27 45.59
C ASN A 40 -13.48 7.84 44.31
N ALA A 41 -14.47 6.97 44.36
CA ALA A 41 -15.32 6.64 43.24
C ALA A 41 -16.11 7.87 42.74
N LEU A 42 -16.16 8.04 41.43
CA LEU A 42 -16.99 9.03 40.74
C LEU A 42 -18.16 8.34 40.05
N GLU A 43 -19.31 8.96 40.11
CA GLU A 43 -20.51 8.56 39.37
C GLU A 43 -20.74 9.51 38.21
N ILE A 44 -20.98 8.92 37.01
CA ILE A 44 -21.38 9.63 35.80
C ILE A 44 -22.91 9.48 35.72
N ASP A 45 -23.63 10.56 36.00
CA ASP A 45 -25.10 10.56 35.93
C ASP A 45 -25.61 10.32 34.52
N ARG A 46 -24.91 10.86 33.52
CA ARG A 46 -25.33 10.76 32.14
C ARG A 46 -24.17 10.97 31.16
N ILE A 47 -24.21 10.19 30.04
CA ILE A 47 -23.39 10.38 28.84
C ILE A 47 -24.32 10.68 27.66
N TRP A 48 -24.00 11.69 26.81
CA TRP A 48 -24.79 12.00 25.61
C TRP A 48 -23.93 12.70 24.56
N LEU A 49 -24.42 12.69 23.29
CA LEU A 49 -23.88 13.47 22.18
C LEU A 49 -24.71 14.76 22.02
N THR A 50 -24.09 15.86 21.55
CA THR A 50 -24.79 17.11 21.27
C THR A 50 -25.80 16.92 20.15
N ASP A 51 -25.40 16.31 19.01
CA ASP A 51 -26.24 16.05 17.83
C ASP A 51 -26.63 14.58 17.71
N GLY A 52 -25.67 13.65 17.80
CA GLY A 52 -25.92 12.21 17.77
C GLY A 52 -26.31 11.66 16.39
N THR A 53 -26.15 12.43 15.30
CA THR A 53 -26.56 12.01 13.96
C THR A 53 -25.53 11.07 13.34
N ALA A 54 -24.24 11.40 13.40
CA ALA A 54 -23.17 10.66 12.73
C ALA A 54 -22.44 9.68 13.66
N PHE A 55 -22.29 9.99 14.93
CA PHE A 55 -21.51 9.19 15.87
C PHE A 55 -22.38 8.19 16.64
N ARG A 56 -21.83 7.00 16.89
CA ARG A 56 -22.45 5.94 17.69
C ARG A 56 -21.52 5.57 18.81
N VAL A 57 -22.01 5.62 20.03
CA VAL A 57 -21.25 5.39 21.27
C VAL A 57 -21.71 4.07 21.88
N ASN A 58 -20.78 3.32 22.45
CA ASN A 58 -21.05 2.13 23.24
C ASN A 58 -20.18 2.20 24.51
N VAL A 59 -20.83 2.09 25.65
CA VAL A 59 -20.18 2.10 26.96
C VAL A 59 -20.52 0.81 27.68
N ASP A 60 -19.51 0.02 28.01
CA ASP A 60 -19.64 -1.24 28.74
C ASP A 60 -20.67 -2.22 28.14
N GLY A 61 -20.75 -2.25 26.77
CA GLY A 61 -21.70 -3.09 26.02
C GLY A 61 -23.06 -2.46 25.78
N GLU A 62 -23.41 -1.35 26.43
CA GLU A 62 -24.66 -0.60 26.19
C GLU A 62 -24.48 0.40 25.05
N ALA A 63 -25.35 0.31 24.04
CA ALA A 63 -25.36 1.22 22.90
C ALA A 63 -26.53 2.24 22.94
N ASP A 64 -27.53 2.02 23.80
CA ASP A 64 -28.63 2.96 24.00
C ASP A 64 -28.20 4.06 24.97
N MET A 65 -27.93 5.25 24.43
CA MET A 65 -27.49 6.40 25.21
C MET A 65 -28.47 6.81 26.31
N SER A 66 -29.75 6.51 26.16
CA SER A 66 -30.77 6.78 27.20
C SER A 66 -30.56 5.93 28.47
N ARG A 67 -29.79 4.83 28.36
CA ARG A 67 -29.43 3.92 29.44
C ARG A 67 -28.02 4.13 29.98
N MET A 68 -27.23 5.02 29.38
CA MET A 68 -25.88 5.36 29.86
C MET A 68 -25.96 6.36 31.03
N THR A 69 -26.54 5.88 32.12
CA THR A 69 -26.80 6.68 33.34
C THR A 69 -26.31 5.94 34.58
N ASN A 70 -25.93 6.69 35.61
CA ASN A 70 -25.49 6.16 36.90
C ASN A 70 -24.31 5.18 36.80
N LEU A 71 -23.34 5.51 35.93
CA LEU A 71 -22.16 4.69 35.69
C LEU A 71 -21.07 5.06 36.71
N GLN A 72 -20.52 4.07 37.43
CA GLN A 72 -19.52 4.30 38.47
C GLN A 72 -18.12 3.90 37.96
N ILE A 73 -17.14 4.79 38.20
CA ILE A 73 -15.72 4.48 38.04
C ILE A 73 -15.06 4.57 39.41
N ASN A 74 -14.48 3.46 39.89
CA ASN A 74 -13.78 3.43 41.19
C ASN A 74 -12.55 4.34 41.17
N GLY A 75 -12.06 4.72 42.35
CA GLY A 75 -10.85 5.53 42.46
C GLY A 75 -9.64 4.80 41.91
N GLY A 76 -8.89 5.48 41.02
CA GLY A 76 -7.75 4.92 40.30
C GLY A 76 -8.08 3.93 39.17
N ASP A 77 -9.36 3.77 38.83
CA ASP A 77 -9.84 2.84 37.76
C ASP A 77 -10.19 3.60 36.46
N SER A 78 -10.55 2.85 35.43
CA SER A 78 -10.90 3.40 34.13
C SER A 78 -12.05 2.64 33.47
N MET A 79 -12.67 3.26 32.48
CA MET A 79 -13.75 2.72 31.67
C MET A 79 -13.45 2.90 30.18
N PHE A 80 -13.82 1.90 29.38
CA PHE A 80 -13.74 1.97 27.92
C PHE A 80 -15.02 2.55 27.34
N VAL A 81 -14.85 3.50 26.42
CA VAL A 81 -15.91 4.02 25.58
C VAL A 81 -15.54 3.71 24.12
N PHE A 82 -16.38 2.97 23.43
CA PHE A 82 -16.20 2.60 22.03
C PHE A 82 -17.04 3.53 21.16
N ILE A 83 -16.41 4.13 20.16
CA ILE A 83 -17.06 5.09 19.29
C ILE A 83 -16.82 4.68 17.83
N ARG A 84 -17.86 4.75 17.02
CA ARG A 84 -17.80 4.61 15.56
C ARG A 84 -18.56 5.77 14.92
N VAL A 85 -18.20 6.06 13.69
CA VAL A 85 -18.89 7.08 12.88
C VAL A 85 -19.51 6.45 11.64
N GLU A 86 -20.71 6.90 11.31
CA GLU A 86 -21.44 6.54 10.10
C GLU A 86 -22.06 7.82 9.54
N ILE A 87 -21.60 8.23 8.36
CA ILE A 87 -21.96 9.50 7.73
C ILE A 87 -22.87 9.22 6.55
N ASP A 88 -24.02 9.89 6.50
CA ASP A 88 -24.90 9.86 5.33
C ASP A 88 -24.26 10.56 4.12
N PRO A 89 -24.68 10.23 2.88
CA PRO A 89 -24.20 10.92 1.69
C PRO A 89 -24.32 12.44 1.81
N LEU A 90 -23.26 13.13 1.43
CA LEU A 90 -23.17 14.59 1.50
C LEU A 90 -23.59 15.24 0.17
N ASP A 91 -24.04 16.47 0.22
CA ASP A 91 -24.34 17.26 -1.00
C ASP A 91 -23.08 17.81 -1.69
N ASN A 92 -21.90 17.41 -1.23
CA ASN A 92 -20.59 17.85 -1.73
C ASN A 92 -19.70 16.64 -2.08
N ASN A 93 -18.89 16.77 -3.13
CA ASN A 93 -17.95 15.76 -3.57
C ASN A 93 -16.60 15.83 -2.85
N SER A 94 -16.29 16.94 -2.21
CA SER A 94 -15.06 17.10 -1.41
C SER A 94 -15.29 16.61 0.02
N PRO A 95 -14.26 16.15 0.73
CA PRO A 95 -14.37 15.79 2.13
C PRO A 95 -14.91 16.95 2.97
N LEU A 96 -15.88 16.66 3.83
CA LEU A 96 -16.50 17.64 4.72
C LEU A 96 -16.30 17.20 6.17
N LEU A 97 -15.87 18.14 7.01
CA LEU A 97 -15.74 17.90 8.46
C LEU A 97 -17.13 17.71 9.08
N VAL A 98 -17.28 16.61 9.79
CA VAL A 98 -18.42 16.27 10.65
C VAL A 98 -17.90 16.19 12.07
N SER A 99 -18.46 16.97 12.99
CA SER A 99 -18.05 16.98 14.39
C SER A 99 -19.26 16.87 15.32
N ASP A 100 -18.99 16.38 16.54
CA ASP A 100 -19.94 16.29 17.63
C ASP A 100 -19.18 16.34 18.96
N GLN A 101 -19.89 16.57 20.06
CA GLN A 101 -19.30 16.56 21.40
C GLN A 101 -19.93 15.46 22.24
N LEU A 102 -19.08 14.62 22.83
CA LEU A 102 -19.46 13.59 23.77
C LEU A 102 -19.34 14.14 25.21
N HIS A 103 -20.47 14.30 25.87
CA HIS A 103 -20.56 14.88 27.21
C HIS A 103 -20.62 13.81 28.29
N PHE A 104 -19.98 14.11 29.42
CA PHE A 104 -19.98 13.32 30.66
C PHE A 104 -20.43 14.20 31.81
N HIS A 105 -21.64 14.01 32.31
CA HIS A 105 -22.15 14.73 33.48
C HIS A 105 -21.97 13.91 34.74
N LEU A 106 -21.27 14.44 35.70
CA LEU A 106 -20.97 13.78 36.95
C LEU A 106 -22.00 14.13 38.04
N ALA A 107 -22.22 13.23 39.01
CA ALA A 107 -23.11 13.44 40.16
C ALA A 107 -22.71 14.65 41.00
N ASN A 108 -21.45 15.10 40.97
CA ASN A 108 -20.97 16.31 41.61
C ASN A 108 -21.32 17.61 40.85
N GLY A 109 -22.12 17.53 39.79
CA GLY A 109 -22.60 18.64 38.96
C GLY A 109 -21.64 19.13 37.89
N LYS A 110 -20.45 18.49 37.70
CA LYS A 110 -19.48 18.87 36.68
C LYS A 110 -19.82 18.19 35.37
N THR A 111 -19.73 18.93 34.25
CA THR A 111 -19.78 18.37 32.92
C THR A 111 -18.42 18.50 32.22
N GLN A 112 -17.94 17.44 31.63
CA GLN A 112 -16.74 17.40 30.81
C GLN A 112 -17.09 16.87 29.41
N GLU A 113 -16.30 17.21 28.43
CA GLU A 113 -16.58 16.89 27.02
C GLU A 113 -15.33 16.40 26.31
N VAL A 114 -15.54 15.59 25.28
CA VAL A 114 -14.54 15.13 24.32
C VAL A 114 -15.05 15.45 22.93
N GLU A 115 -14.25 16.14 22.13
CA GLU A 115 -14.56 16.45 20.74
C GLU A 115 -14.44 15.19 19.87
N LEU A 116 -15.40 14.97 18.99
CA LEU A 116 -15.40 13.89 18.00
C LEU A 116 -15.37 14.50 16.60
N GLU A 117 -14.43 14.04 15.76
CA GLU A 117 -14.22 14.57 14.41
C GLU A 117 -14.08 13.47 13.38
N ALA A 118 -14.65 13.66 12.19
CA ALA A 118 -14.44 12.83 11.02
C ALA A 118 -14.59 13.64 9.74
N TYR A 119 -13.85 13.28 8.69
CA TYR A 119 -14.04 13.85 7.37
C TYR A 119 -14.89 12.89 6.52
N GLY A 120 -16.16 13.25 6.27
CA GLY A 120 -17.05 12.51 5.40
C GLY A 120 -16.67 12.67 3.93
N GLN A 121 -16.45 11.57 3.21
CA GLN A 121 -16.14 11.58 1.78
C GLN A 121 -17.14 10.75 0.99
N ASN A 122 -17.82 11.38 0.04
CA ASN A 122 -18.66 10.66 -0.92
C ASN A 122 -17.84 9.72 -1.79
N VAL A 123 -18.40 8.57 -2.15
CA VAL A 123 -17.72 7.52 -2.89
C VAL A 123 -18.66 6.74 -3.82
N ASN A 124 -18.17 6.38 -5.01
CA ASN A 124 -18.85 5.46 -5.91
C ASN A 124 -18.67 4.02 -5.40
N ARG A 125 -19.71 3.40 -4.86
CA ARG A 125 -19.65 2.05 -4.29
C ARG A 125 -19.96 0.99 -5.35
N LEU A 126 -19.00 0.10 -5.62
CA LEU A 126 -19.12 -1.03 -6.54
C LEU A 126 -19.21 -2.35 -5.74
N CYS A 127 -19.76 -3.39 -6.37
CA CYS A 127 -19.90 -4.73 -5.77
C CYS A 127 -20.71 -4.76 -4.47
N LYS A 128 -21.74 -3.94 -4.34
CA LYS A 128 -22.58 -3.85 -3.12
C LYS A 128 -23.27 -5.15 -2.71
N ARG A 129 -23.39 -6.11 -3.63
CA ARG A 129 -24.12 -7.37 -3.44
C ARG A 129 -23.27 -8.60 -3.85
N GLY A 130 -21.96 -8.53 -3.63
CA GLY A 130 -21.00 -9.54 -4.07
C GLY A 130 -20.38 -9.22 -5.42
N THR A 131 -19.85 -10.23 -6.11
CA THR A 131 -19.17 -10.08 -7.41
C THR A 131 -20.01 -9.31 -8.42
N GLN A 132 -19.37 -8.33 -9.05
CA GLN A 132 -19.98 -7.52 -10.13
C GLN A 132 -19.16 -7.71 -11.41
N ILE A 133 -19.85 -8.03 -12.52
CA ILE A 133 -19.23 -8.24 -13.83
C ILE A 133 -19.78 -7.17 -14.78
N VAL A 134 -18.88 -6.51 -15.51
CA VAL A 134 -19.23 -5.48 -16.50
C VAL A 134 -18.46 -5.71 -17.79
N SER A 135 -19.04 -5.30 -18.93
CA SER A 135 -18.41 -5.46 -20.25
C SER A 135 -17.29 -4.45 -20.50
N SER A 136 -17.32 -3.29 -19.85
CA SER A 136 -16.24 -2.28 -19.86
C SER A 136 -16.39 -1.36 -18.66
N TYR A 137 -15.32 -0.67 -18.27
CA TYR A 137 -15.39 0.30 -17.18
C TYR A 137 -14.37 1.42 -17.33
N THR A 138 -14.73 2.62 -16.80
CA THR A 138 -13.82 3.75 -16.72
C THR A 138 -13.82 4.30 -15.29
N PHE A 139 -12.65 4.30 -14.65
CA PHE A 139 -12.43 5.01 -13.40
C PHE A 139 -11.99 6.45 -13.72
N SER A 140 -12.73 7.44 -13.20
CA SER A 140 -12.42 8.87 -13.35
C SER A 140 -11.91 9.47 -12.03
N ASP A 141 -11.47 10.71 -12.05
CA ASP A 141 -10.99 11.48 -10.90
C ASP A 141 -12.07 12.18 -10.07
N THR A 142 -13.31 12.22 -10.59
CA THR A 142 -14.43 13.02 -10.01
C THR A 142 -14.77 12.63 -8.58
N LEU A 143 -14.98 11.34 -8.34
CA LEU A 143 -15.22 10.77 -7.02
C LEU A 143 -14.36 9.52 -6.83
N PRO A 144 -13.90 9.25 -5.61
CA PRO A 144 -13.27 7.98 -5.32
C PRO A 144 -14.24 6.80 -5.57
N TYR A 145 -13.66 5.64 -5.78
CA TYR A 145 -14.39 4.38 -5.91
C TYR A 145 -14.09 3.49 -4.71
N LEU A 146 -15.10 2.79 -4.21
CA LEU A 146 -14.97 1.78 -3.18
C LEU A 146 -15.46 0.44 -3.72
N ILE A 147 -14.54 -0.48 -3.94
CA ILE A 147 -14.82 -1.84 -4.40
C ILE A 147 -14.98 -2.73 -3.17
N LEU A 148 -16.19 -3.24 -2.95
CA LEU A 148 -16.57 -4.00 -1.74
C LEU A 148 -16.32 -5.50 -1.83
N ASP A 149 -16.22 -6.05 -3.05
CA ASP A 149 -16.02 -7.48 -3.34
C ASP A 149 -15.26 -7.61 -4.67
N THR A 150 -15.42 -8.69 -5.38
CA THR A 150 -14.77 -8.96 -6.66
C THR A 150 -15.41 -8.15 -7.80
N PHE A 151 -14.63 -7.29 -8.44
CA PHE A 151 -15.03 -6.52 -9.61
C PHE A 151 -14.35 -7.07 -10.85
N VAL A 152 -15.14 -7.52 -11.83
CA VAL A 152 -14.66 -8.14 -13.06
C VAL A 152 -15.03 -7.26 -14.25
N VAL A 153 -14.02 -6.93 -15.08
CA VAL A 153 -14.20 -6.20 -16.34
C VAL A 153 -13.81 -7.13 -17.49
N ASP A 154 -14.83 -7.63 -18.22
CA ASP A 154 -14.62 -8.60 -19.30
C ASP A 154 -14.00 -7.96 -20.56
N GLY A 155 -14.20 -6.67 -20.78
CA GLY A 155 -13.67 -5.92 -21.92
C GLY A 155 -12.74 -4.78 -21.48
N PRO A 156 -12.71 -3.66 -22.22
CA PRO A 156 -11.77 -2.58 -21.97
C PRO A 156 -11.94 -1.94 -20.58
N LEU A 157 -10.82 -1.78 -19.88
CA LEU A 157 -10.73 -1.07 -18.62
C LEU A 157 -9.87 0.19 -18.79
N THR A 158 -10.44 1.35 -18.52
CA THR A 158 -9.73 2.63 -18.55
C THR A 158 -9.64 3.23 -17.13
N MET A 159 -8.48 3.77 -16.77
CA MET A 159 -8.29 4.53 -15.53
C MET A 159 -7.67 5.89 -15.88
N GLN A 160 -8.36 6.97 -15.53
CA GLN A 160 -7.92 8.33 -15.80
C GLN A 160 -6.96 8.84 -14.72
N ALA A 161 -6.11 9.79 -15.07
CA ALA A 161 -5.20 10.44 -14.12
C ALA A 161 -5.98 10.97 -12.90
N GLY A 162 -5.41 10.77 -11.70
CA GLY A 162 -6.02 11.17 -10.44
C GLY A 162 -7.16 10.25 -9.93
N ALA A 163 -7.48 9.16 -10.63
CA ALA A 163 -8.47 8.20 -10.14
C ALA A 163 -8.02 7.56 -8.81
N ARG A 164 -8.94 7.49 -7.86
CA ARG A 164 -8.71 6.95 -6.52
C ARG A 164 -9.62 5.75 -6.30
N ILE A 165 -9.03 4.56 -6.16
CA ILE A 165 -9.73 3.29 -6.06
C ILE A 165 -9.39 2.66 -4.71
N TYR A 166 -10.37 2.55 -3.84
CA TYR A 166 -10.26 1.96 -2.52
C TYR A 166 -10.85 0.56 -2.54
N MET A 167 -10.09 -0.37 -1.98
CA MET A 167 -10.40 -1.78 -1.99
C MET A 167 -10.78 -2.23 -0.59
N HIS A 168 -12.00 -2.73 -0.42
CA HIS A 168 -12.43 -3.29 0.85
C HIS A 168 -11.73 -4.62 1.13
N ARG A 169 -11.77 -5.06 2.38
CA ARG A 169 -11.20 -6.36 2.77
C ARG A 169 -11.71 -7.47 1.85
N ASN A 170 -10.78 -8.26 1.29
CA ASN A 170 -11.00 -9.34 0.32
C ASN A 170 -11.45 -8.88 -1.10
N ALA A 171 -11.56 -7.60 -1.36
CA ALA A 171 -11.87 -7.11 -2.70
C ALA A 171 -10.75 -7.46 -3.70
N CYS A 172 -11.15 -7.74 -4.94
CA CYS A 172 -10.28 -7.98 -6.09
C CYS A 172 -10.72 -7.17 -7.29
N LEU A 173 -9.78 -6.82 -8.15
CA LEU A 173 -10.05 -6.29 -9.49
C LEU A 173 -9.53 -7.28 -10.54
N TYR A 174 -10.42 -7.80 -11.37
CA TYR A 174 -10.08 -8.65 -12.50
C TYR A 174 -10.33 -7.90 -13.82
N ALA A 175 -9.34 -7.87 -14.72
CA ALA A 175 -9.52 -7.38 -16.09
C ALA A 175 -9.15 -8.49 -17.08
N GLN A 176 -10.07 -8.80 -17.99
CA GLN A 176 -9.92 -9.82 -19.02
C GLN A 176 -9.71 -9.19 -20.42
N GLY A 177 -10.04 -7.91 -20.57
CA GLY A 177 -9.80 -7.09 -21.75
C GLY A 177 -8.51 -6.28 -21.68
N ASP A 178 -8.34 -5.38 -22.65
CA ASP A 178 -7.25 -4.41 -22.64
C ASP A 178 -7.37 -3.44 -21.48
N VAL A 179 -6.23 -3.00 -20.93
CA VAL A 179 -6.18 -2.04 -19.83
C VAL A 179 -5.38 -0.82 -20.25
N ASP A 180 -5.96 0.36 -20.03
CA ASP A 180 -5.32 1.64 -20.27
C ASP A 180 -5.47 2.53 -19.02
N ALA A 181 -4.42 2.53 -18.18
CA ALA A 181 -4.36 3.28 -16.92
C ALA A 181 -3.29 4.37 -17.06
N GLN A 182 -3.73 5.61 -17.28
CA GLN A 182 -2.86 6.74 -17.61
C GLN A 182 -2.90 7.79 -16.48
N GLY A 183 -2.14 7.56 -15.43
CA GLY A 183 -1.80 8.58 -14.43
C GLY A 183 -0.68 9.50 -14.92
N THR A 184 -0.35 10.50 -14.10
CA THR A 184 0.80 11.39 -14.27
C THR A 184 1.54 11.55 -12.94
N ALA A 185 2.75 12.11 -12.96
CA ALA A 185 3.49 12.37 -11.73
C ALA A 185 2.69 13.27 -10.75
N ASP A 186 1.98 14.28 -11.27
CA ASP A 186 1.16 15.21 -10.47
C ASP A 186 -0.22 14.66 -10.10
N ALA A 187 -0.73 13.68 -10.87
CA ALA A 187 -2.04 13.06 -10.68
C ALA A 187 -1.97 11.53 -10.86
N PRO A 188 -1.28 10.82 -9.97
CA PRO A 188 -1.17 9.37 -10.05
C PRO A 188 -2.54 8.71 -9.83
N ILE A 189 -2.70 7.51 -10.39
CA ILE A 189 -3.82 6.64 -10.08
C ILE A 189 -3.48 5.89 -8.80
N ILE A 190 -4.34 5.96 -7.79
CA ILE A 190 -4.10 5.34 -6.48
C ILE A 190 -5.05 4.17 -6.27
N ILE A 191 -4.49 2.98 -6.02
CA ILE A 191 -5.24 1.76 -5.70
C ILE A 191 -4.71 1.22 -4.35
N ARG A 192 -5.55 1.23 -3.31
CA ARG A 192 -5.15 0.85 -1.94
C ARG A 192 -6.33 0.36 -1.11
N GLY A 193 -6.06 -0.19 0.06
CA GLY A 193 -7.10 -0.50 1.03
C GLY A 193 -7.93 0.71 1.45
N ASP A 194 -9.18 0.46 1.83
CA ASP A 194 -10.19 1.47 2.18
C ASP A 194 -10.03 2.05 3.60
N ARG A 195 -9.12 1.51 4.42
CA ARG A 195 -8.78 2.05 5.73
C ARG A 195 -7.88 3.27 5.58
N LEU A 196 -8.39 4.46 5.89
CA LEU A 196 -7.69 5.75 5.83
C LEU A 196 -7.25 6.24 7.21
N ASP A 197 -7.69 5.57 8.25
CA ASP A 197 -7.33 5.81 9.64
C ASP A 197 -5.91 5.30 9.97
N ARG A 198 -5.56 5.39 11.23
CA ARG A 198 -4.26 4.95 11.75
C ARG A 198 -4.35 3.59 12.42
N LEU A 199 -3.30 2.78 12.26
CA LEU A 199 -3.16 1.51 12.95
C LEU A 199 -2.75 1.73 14.42
N PHE A 200 -1.82 2.68 14.62
CA PHE A 200 -1.38 3.23 15.90
C PHE A 200 -1.27 4.74 15.73
N ASP A 201 -1.09 5.48 16.83
CA ASP A 201 -1.08 6.95 16.83
C ASP A 201 -0.15 7.59 15.78
N SER A 202 0.97 6.94 15.47
CA SER A 202 1.96 7.44 14.50
C SER A 202 1.96 6.71 13.15
N VAL A 203 1.21 5.60 12.99
CA VAL A 203 1.30 4.70 11.82
C VAL A 203 0.00 4.67 11.05
N PRO A 204 -0.06 5.25 9.84
CA PRO A 204 -1.23 5.11 8.96
C PRO A 204 -1.52 3.64 8.62
N TYR A 205 -2.80 3.29 8.51
CA TYR A 205 -3.22 1.93 8.17
C TYR A 205 -2.71 1.48 6.78
N LEU A 206 -2.32 2.42 5.93
CA LEU A 206 -1.66 2.17 4.65
C LEU A 206 -0.44 1.27 4.77
N TYR A 207 0.28 1.31 5.90
CA TYR A 207 1.46 0.46 6.12
C TYR A 207 1.13 -0.96 6.60
N ALA A 208 -0.15 -1.27 6.82
CA ALA A 208 -0.60 -2.62 7.09
C ALA A 208 -0.85 -3.36 5.77
N GLY A 209 0.10 -4.16 5.30
CA GLY A 209 -0.09 -5.02 4.13
C GLY A 209 -1.25 -6.01 4.30
N GLY A 210 -1.78 -6.54 3.18
CA GLY A 210 -2.84 -7.54 3.19
C GLY A 210 -4.23 -6.99 3.49
N SER A 211 -4.47 -5.70 3.25
CA SER A 211 -5.76 -5.07 3.48
C SER A 211 -6.82 -5.44 2.44
N TRP A 212 -6.42 -5.93 1.26
CA TRP A 212 -7.26 -6.37 0.15
C TRP A 212 -6.54 -7.46 -0.68
N ASN A 213 -7.21 -8.12 -1.64
CA ASN A 213 -6.63 -9.29 -2.28
C ASN A 213 -5.64 -8.99 -3.40
N GLY A 214 -6.02 -8.25 -4.45
CA GLY A 214 -5.09 -7.99 -5.55
C GLY A 214 -5.75 -7.53 -6.84
N ILE A 215 -4.90 -7.20 -7.84
CA ILE A 215 -5.28 -6.90 -9.21
C ILE A 215 -4.81 -8.03 -10.11
N TYR A 216 -5.70 -8.52 -10.96
CA TYR A 216 -5.47 -9.67 -11.83
C TYR A 216 -5.81 -9.29 -13.28
N LEU A 217 -4.78 -9.15 -14.12
CA LEU A 217 -4.90 -9.01 -15.56
C LEU A 217 -4.70 -10.39 -16.15
N VAL A 218 -5.80 -11.06 -16.49
CA VAL A 218 -5.77 -12.45 -16.94
C VAL A 218 -6.54 -12.61 -18.25
N SER A 219 -5.92 -13.23 -19.25
CA SER A 219 -6.56 -13.41 -20.54
C SER A 219 -6.12 -14.71 -21.22
N GLU A 220 -7.04 -15.30 -21.97
CA GLU A 220 -6.79 -16.40 -22.92
C GLU A 220 -6.44 -15.89 -24.32
N GLN A 221 -6.44 -14.58 -24.52
CA GLN A 221 -6.16 -13.92 -25.80
C GLN A 221 -5.01 -12.92 -25.63
N PRO A 222 -4.28 -12.58 -26.71
CA PRO A 222 -3.34 -11.46 -26.70
C PRO A 222 -4.05 -10.17 -26.27
N ARG A 223 -3.49 -9.46 -25.30
CA ARG A 223 -4.03 -8.22 -24.78
C ARG A 223 -2.93 -7.18 -24.63
N THR A 224 -3.34 -5.93 -24.54
CA THR A 224 -2.45 -4.81 -24.27
C THR A 224 -2.80 -4.18 -22.95
N TYR A 225 -1.81 -4.13 -22.05
CA TYR A 225 -1.92 -3.52 -20.73
C TYR A 225 -0.94 -2.36 -20.63
N ARG A 226 -1.44 -1.14 -20.43
CA ARG A 226 -0.63 0.07 -20.26
C ARG A 226 -0.94 0.68 -18.92
N LEU A 227 0.09 0.84 -18.10
CA LEU A 227 0.00 1.44 -16.76
C LEU A 227 1.07 2.53 -16.65
N SER A 228 0.66 3.78 -16.50
CA SER A 228 1.55 4.90 -16.24
C SER A 228 1.16 5.57 -14.93
N TYR A 229 2.12 5.78 -14.04
CA TYR A 229 1.93 6.40 -12.72
C TYR A 229 0.74 5.81 -11.94
N VAL A 230 0.77 4.49 -11.76
CA VAL A 230 -0.22 3.75 -10.96
C VAL A 230 0.44 3.30 -9.65
N ASP A 231 -0.06 3.78 -8.54
CA ASP A 231 0.34 3.37 -7.18
C ASP A 231 -0.58 2.25 -6.68
N ILE A 232 -0.04 1.05 -6.49
CA ILE A 232 -0.75 -0.15 -6.00
C ILE A 232 -0.18 -0.50 -4.63
N LEU A 233 -0.99 -0.34 -3.57
CA LEU A 233 -0.48 -0.29 -2.20
C LEU A 233 -1.20 -1.26 -1.26
N SER A 234 -0.41 -1.99 -0.49
CA SER A 234 -0.82 -2.70 0.75
C SER A 234 -1.87 -3.80 0.60
N GLY A 235 -1.90 -4.49 -0.54
CA GLY A 235 -2.72 -5.69 -0.76
C GLY A 235 -2.03 -7.00 -0.39
N ASN A 236 -2.64 -8.12 -0.76
CA ASN A 236 -1.98 -9.43 -0.73
C ASN A 236 -1.09 -9.58 -1.96
N VAL A 237 -1.64 -9.41 -3.17
CA VAL A 237 -0.93 -9.38 -4.44
C VAL A 237 -1.07 -7.97 -5.02
N GLY A 238 0.04 -7.35 -5.42
CA GLY A 238 -0.02 -6.05 -6.08
C GLY A 238 -0.67 -6.19 -7.47
N LEU A 239 0.09 -6.69 -8.42
CA LEU A 239 -0.36 -6.92 -9.78
C LEU A 239 0.03 -8.34 -10.25
N TYR A 240 -0.95 -9.13 -10.58
CA TYR A 240 -0.77 -10.38 -11.30
C TYR A 240 -1.14 -10.17 -12.76
N CYS A 241 -0.18 -10.34 -13.67
CA CYS A 241 -0.41 -10.32 -15.10
C CYS A 241 -0.10 -11.71 -15.66
N GLY A 242 -1.12 -12.39 -16.17
CA GLY A 242 -0.98 -13.78 -16.58
C GLY A 242 -1.80 -14.15 -17.81
N SER A 243 -1.32 -15.15 -18.56
CA SER A 243 -2.01 -15.64 -19.73
C SER A 243 -1.87 -17.15 -19.91
N THR A 244 -2.83 -17.76 -20.54
CA THR A 244 -2.76 -19.12 -21.09
C THR A 244 -2.47 -19.14 -22.60
N CYS A 245 -2.28 -17.96 -23.22
CA CYS A 245 -1.89 -17.85 -24.63
C CYS A 245 -0.53 -18.50 -24.87
N MET A 246 -0.40 -19.20 -26.00
CA MET A 246 0.89 -19.76 -26.44
C MET A 246 1.72 -18.74 -27.24
N ALA A 247 1.12 -17.99 -28.13
CA ALA A 247 1.72 -16.90 -28.94
C ALA A 247 0.65 -16.23 -29.81
N PRO A 248 0.68 -14.91 -30.07
CA PRO A 248 1.52 -13.93 -29.34
C PRO A 248 1.08 -13.76 -27.90
N LEU A 249 2.02 -13.44 -27.02
CA LEU A 249 1.73 -13.19 -25.61
C LEU A 249 1.07 -11.82 -25.41
N PRO A 250 0.31 -11.61 -24.33
CA PRO A 250 -0.10 -10.27 -23.90
C PRO A 250 1.11 -9.37 -23.65
N GLN A 251 0.93 -8.08 -23.89
CA GLN A 251 1.97 -7.06 -23.75
C GLN A 251 1.65 -6.16 -22.56
N LEU A 252 2.53 -6.10 -21.56
CA LEU A 252 2.44 -5.19 -20.45
C LEU A 252 3.48 -4.07 -20.60
N THR A 253 3.06 -2.82 -20.51
CA THR A 253 3.95 -1.66 -20.38
C THR A 253 3.62 -0.96 -19.07
N MET A 254 4.65 -0.77 -18.22
CA MET A 254 4.55 -0.01 -16.98
C MET A 254 5.60 1.10 -16.99
N ASP A 255 5.20 2.33 -16.65
CA ASP A 255 6.11 3.46 -16.49
C ASP A 255 5.73 4.33 -15.29
N GLY A 256 6.71 4.71 -14.47
CA GLY A 256 6.50 5.57 -13.32
C GLY A 256 5.58 4.98 -12.23
N CYS A 257 5.34 3.67 -12.22
CA CYS A 257 4.44 3.02 -11.27
C CYS A 257 5.10 2.77 -9.90
N ARG A 258 4.26 2.48 -8.88
CA ARG A 258 4.72 2.00 -7.59
C ARG A 258 3.86 0.83 -7.12
N ILE A 259 4.49 -0.29 -6.79
CA ILE A 259 3.87 -1.46 -6.17
C ILE A 259 4.54 -1.66 -4.82
N HIS A 260 3.82 -1.39 -3.73
CA HIS A 260 4.44 -1.34 -2.41
C HIS A 260 3.64 -2.06 -1.33
N ASN A 261 4.37 -2.81 -0.47
CA ASN A 261 3.86 -3.36 0.80
C ASN A 261 2.77 -4.43 0.65
N HIS A 262 3.08 -5.50 -0.10
CA HIS A 262 2.17 -6.63 -0.32
C HIS A 262 2.56 -7.86 0.50
N THR A 263 1.56 -8.58 1.05
CA THR A 263 1.80 -9.75 1.92
C THR A 263 2.15 -11.02 1.17
N GLN A 264 2.11 -10.99 -0.15
CA GLN A 264 2.56 -12.08 -1.03
C GLN A 264 3.49 -11.53 -2.11
N TYR A 265 2.96 -11.18 -3.26
CA TYR A 265 3.74 -10.75 -4.43
C TYR A 265 3.51 -9.28 -4.75
N GLY A 266 4.55 -8.58 -5.20
CA GLY A 266 4.41 -7.28 -5.81
C GLY A 266 3.90 -7.38 -7.24
N LEU A 267 4.76 -7.76 -8.17
CA LEU A 267 4.46 -7.97 -9.58
C LEU A 267 4.69 -9.43 -9.96
N VAL A 268 3.67 -10.08 -10.51
CA VAL A 268 3.76 -11.42 -11.09
C VAL A 268 3.55 -11.33 -12.59
N LEU A 269 4.51 -11.83 -13.37
CA LEU A 269 4.48 -11.93 -14.82
C LEU A 269 4.49 -13.42 -15.20
N SER A 270 3.38 -13.92 -15.75
CA SER A 270 3.23 -15.33 -16.12
C SER A 270 2.73 -15.46 -17.56
N HIS A 271 3.64 -15.85 -18.48
CA HIS A 271 3.34 -15.94 -19.92
C HIS A 271 2.88 -14.60 -20.51
N VAL A 272 3.68 -13.56 -20.30
CA VAL A 272 3.44 -12.17 -20.70
C VAL A 272 4.77 -11.57 -21.14
N ASP A 273 4.77 -10.75 -22.17
CA ASP A 273 5.92 -9.90 -22.49
C ASP A 273 5.74 -8.55 -21.78
N ALA A 274 6.76 -8.05 -21.10
CA ALA A 274 6.65 -6.87 -20.28
C ALA A 274 7.82 -5.91 -20.47
N LEU A 275 7.51 -4.60 -20.53
CA LEU A 275 8.45 -3.51 -20.39
C LEU A 275 8.08 -2.70 -19.12
N VAL A 276 8.98 -2.68 -18.15
CA VAL A 276 8.78 -1.99 -16.86
C VAL A 276 9.86 -0.93 -16.69
N THR A 277 9.46 0.33 -16.66
CA THR A 277 10.38 1.48 -16.63
C THR A 277 10.06 2.40 -15.47
N ASN A 278 11.07 3.09 -14.92
CA ASN A 278 10.91 4.09 -13.85
C ASN A 278 10.00 3.64 -12.69
N THR A 279 9.99 2.36 -12.36
CA THR A 279 9.01 1.78 -11.45
C THR A 279 9.64 1.33 -10.13
N GLU A 280 8.97 1.62 -9.02
CA GLU A 280 9.30 1.09 -7.70
C GLU A 280 8.46 -0.14 -7.41
N ILE A 281 9.11 -1.28 -7.09
CA ILE A 281 8.44 -2.51 -6.63
C ILE A 281 9.09 -2.91 -5.32
N SER A 282 8.38 -2.71 -4.21
CA SER A 282 9.06 -2.75 -2.94
C SER A 282 8.25 -3.41 -1.82
N ASN A 283 8.98 -3.94 -0.87
CA ASN A 283 8.46 -4.41 0.41
C ASN A 283 7.35 -5.47 0.29
N CYS A 284 7.65 -6.62 -0.34
CA CYS A 284 6.71 -7.74 -0.50
C CYS A 284 7.19 -8.98 0.24
N ALA A 285 6.25 -9.75 0.84
CA ALA A 285 6.59 -10.86 1.73
C ALA A 285 7.13 -12.09 1.01
N ALA A 286 6.64 -12.41 -0.18
CA ALA A 286 7.18 -13.51 -0.99
C ALA A 286 8.24 -12.97 -1.95
N TYR A 287 7.82 -12.42 -3.09
CA TYR A 287 8.73 -11.79 -4.05
C TYR A 287 8.18 -10.43 -4.45
N CYS A 288 9.06 -9.42 -4.58
CA CYS A 288 8.68 -8.16 -5.20
C CYS A 288 8.36 -8.37 -6.69
N VAL A 289 9.17 -9.18 -7.37
CA VAL A 289 8.99 -9.55 -8.79
C VAL A 289 9.09 -11.07 -8.94
N TYR A 290 8.09 -11.65 -9.58
CA TYR A 290 8.09 -13.07 -10.00
C TYR A 290 7.86 -13.14 -11.50
N CYS A 291 8.77 -13.79 -12.23
CA CYS A 291 8.73 -13.93 -13.68
C CYS A 291 8.69 -15.41 -14.10
N SER A 292 7.74 -15.79 -14.95
CA SER A 292 7.62 -17.15 -15.50
C SER A 292 7.04 -17.14 -16.92
N GLY A 293 7.87 -17.40 -17.91
CA GLY A 293 7.49 -17.44 -19.34
C GLY A 293 7.25 -16.07 -19.96
N GLY A 294 7.92 -15.80 -21.06
CA GLY A 294 7.89 -14.53 -21.79
C GLY A 294 9.18 -13.72 -21.66
N THR A 295 9.18 -12.55 -22.26
CA THR A 295 10.31 -11.61 -22.26
C THR A 295 9.98 -10.41 -21.38
N HIS A 296 10.86 -10.11 -20.42
CA HIS A 296 10.65 -9.04 -19.46
C HIS A 296 11.88 -8.13 -19.43
N ASP A 297 11.68 -6.85 -19.72
CA ASP A 297 12.71 -5.83 -19.64
C ASP A 297 12.38 -4.84 -18.53
N PHE A 298 13.26 -4.79 -17.52
CA PHE A 298 13.19 -3.82 -16.41
C PHE A 298 14.28 -2.78 -16.63
N ILE A 299 13.89 -1.51 -16.72
CA ILE A 299 14.79 -0.40 -16.97
C ILE A 299 14.54 0.71 -15.96
N HIS A 300 15.61 1.21 -15.32
CA HIS A 300 15.47 2.21 -14.26
C HIS A 300 14.41 1.81 -13.22
N THR A 301 14.47 0.57 -12.74
CA THR A 301 13.51 0.04 -11.77
C THR A 301 14.19 -0.21 -10.43
N THR A 302 13.54 0.20 -9.34
CA THR A 302 13.98 -0.11 -7.98
C THR A 302 13.17 -1.28 -7.44
N VAL A 303 13.85 -2.38 -7.12
CA VAL A 303 13.26 -3.57 -6.47
C VAL A 303 13.91 -3.72 -5.10
N ALA A 304 13.15 -3.44 -4.02
CA ALA A 304 13.68 -3.39 -2.66
C ALA A 304 12.82 -4.17 -1.67
N SER A 305 13.36 -5.25 -1.07
CA SER A 305 12.60 -6.15 -0.19
C SER A 305 13.05 -6.09 1.26
N TYR A 306 12.27 -5.41 2.11
CA TYR A 306 12.48 -5.29 3.55
C TYR A 306 11.26 -5.74 4.39
N PHE A 307 10.33 -6.44 3.80
CA PHE A 307 9.01 -6.75 4.36
C PHE A 307 9.04 -7.47 5.72
N GLY A 308 9.96 -8.39 5.92
CA GLY A 308 9.97 -9.28 7.09
C GLY A 308 10.19 -8.60 8.44
N TYR A 309 10.59 -7.32 8.46
CA TYR A 309 10.93 -6.58 9.68
C TYR A 309 9.88 -5.59 10.14
N THR A 310 9.00 -5.16 9.24
CA THR A 310 8.13 -4.01 9.48
C THR A 310 6.65 -4.32 9.39
N ASN A 311 6.28 -5.52 8.93
CA ASN A 311 4.87 -5.86 8.85
C ASN A 311 4.36 -6.41 10.18
N ILE A 312 3.59 -5.59 10.88
CA ILE A 312 3.03 -5.86 12.20
C ILE A 312 2.07 -7.05 12.19
N ARG A 313 1.52 -7.43 11.03
CA ARG A 313 0.53 -8.52 10.91
C ARG A 313 1.14 -9.89 10.68
N ILE A 314 2.38 -9.99 10.22
CA ILE A 314 2.95 -11.28 9.81
C ILE A 314 4.23 -11.58 10.58
N GLN A 315 4.06 -12.13 11.77
CA GLN A 315 5.17 -12.73 12.54
C GLN A 315 5.59 -14.11 12.03
N SER A 316 4.92 -14.67 11.03
CA SER A 316 5.01 -16.08 10.64
C SER A 316 5.62 -16.35 9.25
N VAL A 317 6.02 -15.34 8.49
CA VAL A 317 6.80 -15.61 7.27
C VAL A 317 8.18 -16.06 7.70
N SER A 318 8.55 -17.30 7.36
CA SER A 318 9.88 -17.83 7.64
C SER A 318 10.91 -16.85 7.07
N LYS A 319 11.88 -16.47 7.88
CA LYS A 319 12.97 -15.55 7.50
C LYS A 319 13.89 -16.13 6.41
N GLU A 320 13.59 -17.32 5.97
CA GLU A 320 14.39 -18.10 5.04
C GLU A 320 13.76 -17.96 3.65
N GLU A 321 14.46 -17.31 2.73
CA GLU A 321 14.30 -17.43 1.28
C GLU A 321 13.44 -16.44 0.50
N THR A 322 13.09 -15.27 1.01
CA THR A 322 12.40 -14.29 0.18
C THR A 322 13.37 -13.35 -0.54
N ALA A 323 13.78 -13.72 -1.75
CA ALA A 323 14.49 -12.81 -2.64
C ALA A 323 13.56 -11.70 -3.14
N ALA A 324 14.11 -10.55 -3.53
CA ALA A 324 13.32 -9.51 -4.16
C ALA A 324 12.80 -9.95 -5.54
N VAL A 325 13.63 -10.68 -6.30
CA VAL A 325 13.32 -11.14 -7.65
C VAL A 325 13.46 -12.66 -7.74
N TYR A 326 12.42 -13.31 -8.27
CA TYR A 326 12.46 -14.73 -8.60
C TYR A 326 12.14 -14.92 -10.09
N ILE A 327 13.05 -15.56 -10.82
CA ILE A 327 12.89 -15.87 -12.25
C ILE A 327 12.77 -17.38 -12.39
N ASP A 328 11.59 -17.84 -12.73
CA ASP A 328 11.27 -19.25 -12.95
C ASP A 328 11.46 -19.61 -14.42
N ASN A 329 12.50 -20.40 -14.72
CA ASN A 329 12.78 -20.94 -16.03
C ASN A 329 12.93 -22.47 -15.98
N LEU A 330 12.24 -23.14 -15.04
CA LEU A 330 12.27 -24.59 -14.87
C LEU A 330 11.44 -25.32 -15.92
N SER A 331 10.43 -24.69 -16.52
CA SER A 331 9.59 -25.30 -17.55
C SER A 331 10.40 -25.66 -18.80
N LYS A 332 10.18 -26.87 -19.30
CA LYS A 332 10.73 -27.31 -20.59
C LYS A 332 9.87 -26.94 -21.78
N THR A 333 8.68 -26.40 -21.51
CA THR A 333 7.74 -25.94 -22.56
C THR A 333 7.96 -24.46 -22.86
N ALA A 334 7.69 -24.03 -24.08
CA ALA A 334 7.68 -22.61 -24.43
C ALA A 334 6.41 -21.92 -23.91
N PRO A 335 6.44 -20.60 -23.64
CA PRO A 335 7.60 -19.72 -23.78
C PRO A 335 8.58 -19.87 -22.61
N GLN A 336 9.88 -19.74 -22.94
CA GLN A 336 10.91 -19.68 -21.90
C GLN A 336 10.93 -18.28 -21.26
N THR A 337 11.37 -18.22 -20.00
CA THR A 337 11.54 -16.95 -19.30
C THR A 337 12.84 -16.28 -19.74
N ASN A 338 12.74 -15.05 -20.23
CA ASN A 338 13.88 -14.19 -20.52
C ASN A 338 13.66 -12.84 -19.83
N THR A 339 14.39 -12.58 -18.74
CA THR A 339 14.25 -11.35 -17.95
C THR A 339 15.58 -10.61 -17.88
N SER A 340 15.56 -9.35 -18.24
CA SER A 340 16.71 -8.45 -18.25
C SER A 340 16.48 -7.27 -17.33
N PHE A 341 17.56 -6.79 -16.70
CA PHE A 341 17.58 -5.61 -15.84
C PHE A 341 18.64 -4.64 -16.30
N SER A 342 18.28 -3.39 -16.55
CA SER A 342 19.18 -2.35 -16.97
C SER A 342 18.98 -1.08 -16.16
N ASN A 343 20.06 -0.52 -15.61
CA ASN A 343 20.01 0.64 -14.72
C ASN A 343 19.07 0.44 -13.51
N CYS A 344 19.03 -0.75 -12.94
CA CYS A 344 18.13 -1.10 -11.85
C CYS A 344 18.86 -1.18 -10.50
N ILE A 345 18.09 -1.04 -9.42
CA ILE A 345 18.51 -1.40 -8.07
C ILE A 345 17.74 -2.66 -7.67
N ILE A 346 18.45 -3.71 -7.24
CA ILE A 346 17.84 -4.90 -6.65
C ILE A 346 18.53 -5.18 -5.31
N THR A 347 17.84 -4.88 -4.23
CA THR A 347 18.39 -4.96 -2.87
C THR A 347 17.32 -5.35 -1.85
N GLY A 348 17.70 -5.52 -0.60
CA GLY A 348 16.79 -5.88 0.47
C GLY A 348 17.51 -6.47 1.67
N TYR A 349 16.73 -7.05 2.58
CA TYR A 349 17.27 -7.60 3.82
C TYR A 349 18.12 -8.86 3.61
N MET A 350 17.66 -9.79 2.77
CA MET A 350 18.35 -11.06 2.56
C MET A 350 19.65 -10.89 1.75
N PRO A 351 20.65 -11.76 1.93
CA PRO A 351 21.93 -11.66 1.21
C PRO A 351 21.81 -11.91 -0.30
N ASN A 352 20.81 -12.70 -0.73
CA ASN A 352 20.57 -12.99 -2.14
C ASN A 352 19.20 -12.48 -2.57
N GLN A 353 19.18 -11.39 -3.32
CA GLN A 353 17.96 -10.72 -3.75
C GLN A 353 17.53 -11.11 -5.17
N VAL A 354 18.33 -11.87 -5.89
CA VAL A 354 17.97 -12.42 -7.21
C VAL A 354 18.14 -13.93 -7.21
N VAL A 355 17.06 -14.64 -7.52
CA VAL A 355 17.06 -16.09 -7.70
C VAL A 355 16.64 -16.40 -9.12
N VAL A 356 17.51 -17.13 -9.84
CA VAL A 356 17.21 -17.64 -11.17
C VAL A 356 17.14 -19.17 -11.09
N ALA A 357 15.95 -19.71 -11.23
CA ALA A 357 15.70 -21.14 -11.24
C ALA A 357 15.75 -21.66 -12.67
N THR A 358 16.90 -22.22 -13.08
CA THR A 358 17.08 -22.87 -14.37
C THR A 358 17.60 -24.30 -14.19
N PRO A 359 17.28 -25.24 -15.09
CA PRO A 359 17.96 -26.52 -15.13
C PRO A 359 19.48 -26.33 -15.37
N PHE A 360 20.31 -27.19 -14.79
CA PHE A 360 21.77 -27.14 -14.91
C PHE A 360 22.30 -27.16 -16.36
N ASP A 361 21.51 -27.66 -17.30
CA ASP A 361 21.86 -27.81 -18.71
C ASP A 361 21.40 -26.63 -19.59
N ARG A 362 20.83 -25.58 -18.98
CA ARG A 362 20.29 -24.43 -19.71
C ARG A 362 21.01 -23.14 -19.37
N PHE A 363 21.31 -22.40 -20.44
CA PHE A 363 21.79 -21.03 -20.36
C PHE A 363 20.61 -20.08 -20.11
N TYR A 364 20.76 -19.16 -19.15
CA TYR A 364 19.78 -18.10 -18.94
C TYR A 364 20.10 -16.92 -19.87
N PRO A 365 19.17 -16.49 -20.75
CA PRO A 365 19.47 -15.49 -21.79
C PRO A 365 19.39 -14.03 -21.28
N GLY A 366 18.91 -13.79 -20.06
CA GLY A 366 18.73 -12.44 -19.53
C GLY A 366 20.05 -11.68 -19.32
N THR A 367 20.00 -10.36 -19.42
CA THR A 367 21.15 -9.46 -19.28
C THR A 367 21.02 -8.54 -18.06
N PHE A 368 22.16 -8.08 -17.52
CA PHE A 368 22.23 -7.17 -16.40
C PHE A 368 23.28 -6.07 -16.70
N ILE A 369 22.81 -4.82 -16.88
CA ILE A 369 23.66 -3.69 -17.30
C ILE A 369 23.43 -2.49 -16.40
N GLY A 370 24.49 -1.88 -15.84
CA GLY A 370 24.39 -0.64 -15.07
C GLY A 370 23.58 -0.77 -13.77
N ASN A 371 23.60 -1.94 -13.16
CA ASN A 371 22.76 -2.25 -12.00
C ASN A 371 23.50 -2.18 -10.68
N TYR A 372 22.77 -1.87 -9.61
CA TYR A 372 23.15 -2.12 -8.23
C TYR A 372 22.46 -3.38 -7.71
N LEU A 373 23.24 -4.44 -7.42
CA LEU A 373 22.71 -5.76 -7.08
C LEU A 373 23.23 -6.27 -5.73
N LYS A 374 22.31 -6.77 -4.88
CA LYS A 374 22.63 -7.54 -3.67
C LYS A 374 22.33 -9.02 -3.93
N THR A 375 23.31 -9.76 -4.43
CA THR A 375 23.20 -11.20 -4.67
C THR A 375 24.57 -11.84 -4.75
N ASP A 376 24.63 -13.17 -4.66
CA ASP A 376 25.87 -13.92 -4.86
C ASP A 376 26.28 -13.90 -6.34
N THR A 377 27.47 -13.38 -6.63
CA THR A 377 28.01 -13.28 -8.00
C THR A 377 28.13 -14.63 -8.70
N LEU A 378 28.31 -15.72 -7.95
CA LEU A 378 28.39 -17.07 -8.49
C LEU A 378 27.07 -17.58 -9.05
N ARG A 379 25.96 -17.00 -8.61
CA ARG A 379 24.61 -17.33 -9.09
C ARG A 379 24.22 -16.58 -10.37
N MET A 380 25.01 -15.58 -10.75
CA MET A 380 24.78 -14.71 -11.91
C MET A 380 25.98 -14.73 -12.87
N PRO A 381 26.34 -15.89 -13.45
CA PRO A 381 27.56 -16.04 -14.26
C PRO A 381 27.61 -15.17 -15.52
N HIS A 382 26.46 -14.62 -15.93
CA HIS A 382 26.31 -13.81 -17.15
C HIS A 382 25.92 -12.37 -16.85
N ALA A 383 26.14 -11.86 -15.64
CA ALA A 383 25.98 -10.44 -15.34
C ALA A 383 26.93 -9.64 -16.25
N SER A 384 26.32 -8.77 -17.06
CA SER A 384 27.00 -7.96 -18.06
C SER A 384 27.76 -6.79 -17.43
N ALA A 385 28.36 -5.93 -18.25
CA ALA A 385 29.20 -4.82 -17.84
C ALA A 385 28.52 -3.85 -16.84
N ASN A 386 29.32 -3.20 -16.00
CA ASN A 386 28.91 -2.13 -15.08
C ASN A 386 27.90 -2.54 -14.01
N VAL A 387 28.05 -3.71 -13.42
CA VAL A 387 27.24 -4.13 -12.28
C VAL A 387 27.99 -3.82 -10.98
N TYR A 388 27.36 -3.03 -10.10
CA TYR A 388 27.85 -2.83 -8.74
C TYR A 388 27.28 -3.90 -7.81
N TRP A 389 28.17 -4.66 -7.16
CA TRP A 389 27.77 -5.72 -6.23
C TRP A 389 27.80 -5.21 -4.80
N GLN A 390 26.65 -5.20 -4.14
CA GLN A 390 26.57 -4.85 -2.73
C GLN A 390 27.24 -5.94 -1.88
N LYS A 391 28.30 -5.55 -1.14
CA LYS A 391 29.11 -6.48 -0.35
C LYS A 391 28.77 -6.48 1.14
N THR A 392 28.16 -5.43 1.64
CA THR A 392 27.86 -5.24 3.08
C THR A 392 26.47 -4.67 3.27
N ASP A 393 25.86 -4.97 4.43
CA ASP A 393 24.51 -4.46 4.79
C ASP A 393 24.54 -3.05 5.39
N THR A 394 25.72 -2.42 5.49
CA THR A 394 25.92 -1.12 6.16
C THR A 394 25.92 0.06 5.19
N THR A 395 25.61 -0.16 3.92
CA THR A 395 25.65 0.90 2.91
C THR A 395 24.29 1.57 2.82
N ASP A 396 24.24 2.87 3.10
CA ASP A 396 23.06 3.70 2.93
C ASP A 396 22.74 3.88 1.44
N VAL A 397 21.88 3.03 0.88
CA VAL A 397 21.45 3.12 -0.52
C VAL A 397 20.33 4.17 -0.67
N PHE A 398 19.44 4.23 0.31
CA PHE A 398 18.22 5.02 0.27
C PHE A 398 18.15 6.07 1.38
N VAL A 399 17.33 7.09 1.17
CA VAL A 399 17.06 8.14 2.16
C VAL A 399 16.55 7.54 3.46
N ASN A 400 15.64 6.58 3.35
CA ASN A 400 15.11 5.85 4.50
C ASN A 400 14.84 4.39 4.15
N ASP A 401 15.64 3.50 4.70
CA ASP A 401 15.39 2.06 4.67
C ASP A 401 15.36 1.49 6.09
N PHE A 402 15.16 0.18 6.17
CA PHE A 402 15.10 -0.55 7.44
C PHE A 402 16.35 -0.33 8.32
N TYR A 403 17.53 -0.16 7.74
CA TYR A 403 18.79 -0.06 8.50
C TYR A 403 18.98 1.32 9.13
N LYS A 404 18.44 2.37 8.50
CA LYS A 404 18.63 3.75 8.90
C LYS A 404 17.71 4.18 10.04
N TYR A 405 16.45 3.73 10.03
CA TYR A 405 15.43 4.11 11.02
C TYR A 405 14.59 2.91 11.44
N LYS A 406 15.10 2.10 12.37
CA LYS A 406 14.44 0.88 12.86
C LYS A 406 13.06 1.09 13.50
N GLU A 407 12.75 2.31 13.89
CA GLU A 407 11.50 2.68 14.57
C GLU A 407 10.39 3.14 13.63
N TYR A 408 10.70 3.38 12.35
CA TYR A 408 9.75 3.93 11.39
C TYR A 408 9.51 2.97 10.23
N ILE A 409 8.23 2.71 9.96
CA ILE A 409 7.75 1.87 8.85
C ILE A 409 7.74 2.67 7.53
N TYR A 410 8.18 3.91 7.54
CA TYR A 410 8.20 4.79 6.37
C TYR A 410 9.45 4.54 5.55
N TYR A 411 9.30 3.86 4.43
CA TYR A 411 10.36 3.70 3.46
C TYR A 411 10.38 4.87 2.49
N ASP A 412 11.59 5.37 2.21
CA ASP A 412 11.86 6.32 1.15
C ASP A 412 13.00 5.76 0.31
N PHE A 413 12.65 5.19 -0.84
CA PHE A 413 13.60 4.54 -1.74
C PHE A 413 14.26 5.50 -2.74
N ARG A 414 14.14 6.81 -2.54
CA ARG A 414 15.01 7.79 -3.20
C ARG A 414 16.43 7.60 -2.71
N LEU A 415 17.41 7.97 -3.56
CA LEU A 415 18.82 7.73 -3.24
C LEU A 415 19.32 8.66 -2.13
N ASP A 416 20.05 8.09 -1.17
CA ASP A 416 20.81 8.87 -0.20
C ASP A 416 21.98 9.61 -0.91
N SER A 417 22.42 10.72 -0.36
CA SER A 417 23.51 11.53 -0.92
C SER A 417 24.84 10.79 -1.07
N LEU A 418 25.06 9.73 -0.33
CA LEU A 418 26.25 8.87 -0.40
C LEU A 418 25.93 7.52 -1.04
N SER A 419 24.79 7.38 -1.69
CA SER A 419 24.37 6.11 -2.29
C SER A 419 25.35 5.63 -3.35
N PRO A 420 25.82 4.37 -3.26
CA PRO A 420 26.68 3.76 -4.28
C PRO A 420 25.94 3.48 -5.61
N ALA A 421 24.63 3.70 -5.67
CA ALA A 421 23.85 3.61 -6.88
C ALA A 421 23.89 4.88 -7.75
N ILE A 422 24.50 5.96 -7.22
CA ILE A 422 24.66 7.21 -7.94
C ILE A 422 25.72 7.06 -9.05
N GLY A 423 25.38 7.46 -10.28
CA GLY A 423 26.31 7.56 -11.41
C GLY A 423 26.83 6.19 -11.93
N ILE A 424 26.17 5.09 -11.66
CA ILE A 424 26.58 3.77 -12.16
C ILE A 424 25.78 3.29 -13.36
N GLY A 425 24.68 3.95 -13.70
CA GLY A 425 23.82 3.59 -14.82
C GLY A 425 24.51 3.75 -16.18
N ASP A 426 24.08 2.95 -17.14
CA ASP A 426 24.52 3.04 -18.54
C ASP A 426 23.77 4.18 -19.24
N SER A 427 24.53 5.11 -19.82
CA SER A 427 23.95 6.30 -20.48
C SER A 427 23.22 5.98 -21.77
N LEU A 428 23.58 4.93 -22.51
CA LEU A 428 22.89 4.51 -23.72
C LEU A 428 21.51 3.93 -23.39
N VAL A 429 21.43 3.15 -22.33
CA VAL A 429 20.18 2.62 -21.79
C VAL A 429 19.24 3.75 -21.33
N ALA A 430 19.79 4.81 -20.76
CA ALA A 430 19.01 5.93 -20.23
C ALA A 430 18.44 6.87 -21.30
N LEU A 431 19.01 6.90 -22.53
CA LEU A 431 18.62 7.85 -23.59
C LEU A 431 17.11 7.91 -23.87
N PRO A 432 16.38 6.78 -23.95
CA PRO A 432 14.91 6.79 -24.18
C PRO A 432 14.09 7.24 -22.96
N TYR A 433 14.74 7.33 -21.76
CA TYR A 433 14.09 7.58 -20.47
C TYR A 433 14.66 8.83 -19.81
N PRO A 434 14.40 10.05 -20.36
CA PRO A 434 15.07 11.29 -19.98
C PRO A 434 14.68 11.80 -18.59
N THR A 435 13.59 11.29 -18.00
CA THR A 435 13.12 11.67 -16.68
C THR A 435 12.98 10.45 -15.78
N ASP A 436 13.12 10.66 -14.49
CA ASP A 436 12.88 9.65 -13.47
C ASP A 436 11.37 9.58 -13.07
N ARG A 437 11.06 8.75 -12.07
CA ARG A 437 9.69 8.60 -11.58
C ARG A 437 9.09 9.88 -11.01
N ASP A 438 9.91 10.72 -10.37
CA ASP A 438 9.46 11.99 -9.77
C ASP A 438 9.50 13.16 -10.78
N GLY A 439 9.85 12.88 -12.05
CA GLY A 439 9.92 13.87 -13.13
C GLY A 439 11.27 14.61 -13.22
N PHE A 440 12.28 14.24 -12.42
CA PHE A 440 13.61 14.83 -12.49
C PHE A 440 14.37 14.37 -13.73
N SER A 441 15.08 15.33 -14.36
CA SER A 441 15.81 15.07 -15.60
C SER A 441 17.10 14.27 -15.36
N ARG A 442 17.33 13.24 -16.18
CA ARG A 442 18.60 12.52 -16.33
C ARG A 442 19.50 13.14 -17.41
N ALA A 443 19.00 14.11 -18.18
CA ALA A 443 19.73 14.68 -19.31
C ALA A 443 20.99 15.43 -18.85
N GLY A 444 22.14 15.10 -19.48
CA GLY A 444 23.43 15.70 -19.16
C GLY A 444 24.11 15.17 -17.90
N LEU A 445 23.53 14.18 -17.23
CA LEU A 445 24.09 13.50 -16.07
C LEU A 445 24.57 12.08 -16.45
N ILE A 446 25.46 11.52 -15.63
CA ILE A 446 25.63 10.06 -15.61
C ILE A 446 24.40 9.53 -14.87
N PRO A 447 23.61 8.64 -15.49
CA PRO A 447 22.37 8.21 -14.88
C PRO A 447 22.64 7.36 -13.62
N ASP A 448 21.75 7.50 -12.65
CA ASP A 448 21.76 6.66 -11.47
C ASP A 448 21.07 5.33 -11.78
N ALA A 449 21.38 4.29 -11.01
CA ALA A 449 20.57 3.08 -11.00
C ALA A 449 19.29 3.29 -10.20
N GLY A 450 18.21 2.61 -10.62
CA GLY A 450 16.90 2.71 -9.99
C GLY A 450 15.97 3.73 -10.65
N CYS A 451 14.76 3.83 -10.08
CA CYS A 451 13.69 4.66 -10.62
C CYS A 451 13.75 6.13 -10.20
N TYR A 452 14.66 6.49 -9.31
CA TYR A 452 14.86 7.86 -8.82
C TYR A 452 16.28 8.35 -9.16
N GLN A 453 16.36 9.55 -9.72
CA GLN A 453 17.63 10.24 -9.95
C GLN A 453 17.96 11.05 -8.70
N HIS A 454 19.18 10.90 -8.17
CA HIS A 454 19.65 11.71 -7.05
C HIS A 454 19.64 13.21 -7.41
N GLN A 455 19.14 14.00 -6.49
CA GLN A 455 19.18 15.46 -6.57
C GLN A 455 20.23 15.96 -5.59
N PRO A 456 21.28 16.70 -6.04
CA PRO A 456 22.35 17.19 -5.20
C PRO A 456 21.91 18.24 -4.16
#